data_1aa22d5854cdddae079c3a4118dd0209
#
_entry.id   1aa22d5854cdddae079c3a4118dd0209
#
_cell.length_a   1.000
_cell.length_b   1.000
_cell.length_c   1.000
_cell.angle_alpha   90.00
_cell.angle_beta   90.00
_cell.angle_gamma   90.00
#
_symmetry.space_group_name_H-M   'P 1'
#
loop_
_entity.id
_entity.type
_entity.pdbx_description
1 polymer ?
#
loop_
_entity_poly.entity_id
_entity_poly.type
_entity_poly.pdbx_seq_one_letter_code
_entity_poly.pdbx_strand_id
1 'polypeptide(L)'
;EAYRHSSGTVLSISALTALWAGSKGFMGITYGLNRIGGTEQRGNWFFNRFLSFLYTLIFAAMLILSLIVIVFGNQILLIIDSFFSIDTPLFIGIFSLRSIAGFAIFFCYFLLMYTFVPHHDERPRLRNHVSGALFTSITWILFSNLYSIYIDSFSNYSSLYGSFTSIALFMLWLYVCVSLLFIGALINKFHLDGYSLFSRNAKNKIKNQFEILKESILPENNDK
;
A
#
# COMPACT_ATOMS: atom_id res chain seq x y z
N GLU A 1 -18.75 -23.25 -33.61
CA GLU A 1 -17.86 -22.08 -33.77
C GLU A 1 -18.50 -20.80 -33.17
N ALA A 2 -19.78 -20.53 -33.39
CA ALA A 2 -20.48 -19.35 -32.82
C ALA A 2 -20.44 -19.27 -31.28
N TYR A 3 -20.45 -20.40 -30.58
CA TYR A 3 -20.41 -20.45 -29.11
C TYR A 3 -19.03 -20.06 -28.52
N ARG A 4 -17.94 -20.28 -29.25
CA ARG A 4 -16.58 -19.86 -28.84
C ARG A 4 -16.36 -18.36 -29.03
N HIS A 5 -16.97 -17.75 -30.05
CA HIS A 5 -16.85 -16.31 -30.30
C HIS A 5 -17.66 -15.49 -29.28
N SER A 6 -18.85 -15.96 -28.86
CA SER A 6 -19.67 -15.25 -27.88
C SER A 6 -19.04 -15.23 -26.48
N SER A 7 -18.34 -16.29 -26.08
CA SER A 7 -17.67 -16.34 -24.76
C SER A 7 -16.49 -15.37 -24.65
N GLY A 8 -15.71 -15.18 -25.71
CA GLY A 8 -14.59 -14.23 -25.73
C GLY A 8 -15.04 -12.77 -25.64
N THR A 9 -16.12 -12.42 -26.33
CA THR A 9 -16.66 -11.04 -26.31
C THR A 9 -17.25 -10.71 -24.94
N VAL A 10 -18.01 -11.63 -24.34
CA VAL A 10 -18.57 -11.46 -22.99
C VAL A 10 -17.47 -11.31 -21.93
N LEU A 11 -16.42 -12.12 -22.02
CA LEU A 11 -15.24 -12.04 -21.13
C LEU A 11 -14.54 -10.69 -21.24
N SER A 12 -14.33 -10.19 -22.46
CA SER A 12 -13.66 -8.90 -22.70
C SER A 12 -14.48 -7.72 -22.17
N ILE A 13 -15.80 -7.71 -22.39
CA ILE A 13 -16.70 -6.67 -21.89
C ILE A 13 -16.75 -6.70 -20.35
N SER A 14 -16.82 -7.90 -19.77
CA SER A 14 -16.81 -8.07 -18.31
C SER A 14 -15.51 -7.60 -17.67
N ALA A 15 -14.37 -7.91 -18.28
CA ALA A 15 -13.06 -7.44 -17.82
C ALA A 15 -12.93 -5.91 -17.91
N LEU A 16 -13.38 -5.30 -18.99
CA LEU A 16 -13.37 -3.85 -19.16
C LEU A 16 -14.28 -3.15 -18.13
N THR A 17 -15.48 -3.70 -17.89
CA THR A 17 -16.40 -3.17 -16.88
C THR A 17 -15.86 -3.32 -15.46
N ALA A 18 -15.25 -4.44 -15.14
CA ALA A 18 -14.61 -4.65 -13.84
C ALA A 18 -13.43 -3.68 -13.63
N LEU A 19 -12.61 -3.48 -14.66
CA LEU A 19 -11.48 -2.55 -14.61
C LEU A 19 -11.96 -1.08 -14.49
N TRP A 20 -13.04 -0.73 -15.18
CA TRP A 20 -13.68 0.58 -15.04
C TRP A 20 -14.24 0.80 -13.62
N ALA A 21 -14.92 -0.17 -13.04
CA ALA A 21 -15.43 -0.11 -11.69
C ALA A 21 -14.29 -0.04 -10.66
N GLY A 22 -13.25 -0.87 -10.79
CA GLY A 22 -12.06 -0.87 -9.94
C GLY A 22 -11.34 0.47 -9.97
N SER A 23 -11.20 1.09 -11.15
CA SER A 23 -10.57 2.41 -11.27
C SER A 23 -11.36 3.53 -10.56
N LYS A 24 -12.69 3.41 -10.41
CA LYS A 24 -13.49 4.31 -9.55
C LYS A 24 -13.14 4.13 -8.07
N GLY A 25 -12.97 2.89 -7.63
CA GLY A 25 -12.52 2.59 -6.27
C GLY A 25 -11.15 3.19 -5.97
N PHE A 26 -10.19 3.03 -6.87
CA PHE A 26 -8.85 3.63 -6.73
C PHE A 26 -8.86 5.16 -6.75
N MET A 27 -9.74 5.78 -7.51
CA MET A 27 -9.93 7.23 -7.47
C MET A 27 -10.40 7.68 -6.08
N GLY A 28 -11.31 6.92 -5.44
CA GLY A 28 -11.73 7.16 -4.05
C GLY A 28 -10.57 7.01 -3.06
N ILE A 29 -9.72 5.99 -3.21
CA ILE A 29 -8.53 5.79 -2.39
C ILE A 29 -7.55 6.96 -2.56
N THR A 30 -7.27 7.37 -3.80
CA THR A 30 -6.41 8.53 -4.10
C THR A 30 -6.93 9.80 -3.45
N TYR A 31 -8.24 10.03 -3.53
CA TYR A 31 -8.87 11.17 -2.88
C TYR A 31 -8.70 11.14 -1.36
N GLY A 32 -8.93 9.97 -0.74
CA GLY A 32 -8.74 9.78 0.70
C GLY A 32 -7.29 9.99 1.13
N LEU A 33 -6.32 9.46 0.39
CA LEU A 33 -4.90 9.65 0.68
C LEU A 33 -4.46 11.11 0.57
N ASN A 34 -4.93 11.84 -0.46
CA ASN A 34 -4.68 13.28 -0.60
C ASN A 34 -5.27 14.06 0.57
N ARG A 35 -6.49 13.71 1.00
CA ARG A 35 -7.14 14.36 2.14
C ARG A 35 -6.37 14.14 3.44
N ILE A 36 -5.87 12.94 3.67
CA ILE A 36 -5.00 12.61 4.82
C ILE A 36 -3.69 13.38 4.72
N GLY A 37 -3.06 13.44 3.55
CA GLY A 37 -1.83 14.19 3.29
C GLY A 37 -1.98 15.70 3.49
N GLY A 38 -3.20 16.23 3.46
CA GLY A 38 -3.46 17.67 3.48
C GLY A 38 -3.19 18.36 2.14
N THR A 39 -3.11 17.57 1.06
CA THR A 39 -2.89 18.06 -0.30
C THR A 39 -4.21 18.12 -1.06
N GLU A 40 -4.40 19.18 -1.84
CA GLU A 40 -5.55 19.28 -2.74
C GLU A 40 -5.29 18.45 -4.00
N GLN A 41 -6.35 17.83 -4.51
CA GLN A 41 -6.27 17.10 -5.77
C GLN A 41 -6.10 18.11 -6.92
N ARG A 42 -4.85 18.38 -7.28
CA ARG A 42 -4.49 19.21 -8.43
C ARG A 42 -4.44 18.34 -9.67
N GLY A 43 -4.98 18.84 -10.77
CA GLY A 43 -4.85 18.20 -12.08
C GLY A 43 -6.17 18.05 -12.82
N ASN A 44 -6.05 17.74 -14.10
CA ASN A 44 -7.19 17.53 -14.99
C ASN A 44 -7.90 16.21 -14.59
N TRP A 45 -9.23 16.20 -14.53
CA TRP A 45 -10.04 15.02 -14.22
C TRP A 45 -9.63 13.80 -15.07
N PHE A 46 -9.35 14.00 -16.34
CA PHE A 46 -8.89 12.96 -17.27
C PHE A 46 -7.57 12.32 -16.85
N PHE A 47 -6.60 13.12 -16.42
CA PHE A 47 -5.29 12.64 -15.97
C PHE A 47 -5.41 11.84 -14.67
N ASN A 48 -6.18 12.34 -13.72
CA ASN A 48 -6.44 11.62 -12.47
C ASN A 48 -7.18 10.29 -12.71
N ARG A 49 -8.06 10.26 -13.70
CA ARG A 49 -8.76 9.05 -14.12
C ARG A 49 -7.81 8.02 -14.74
N PHE A 50 -6.92 8.46 -15.62
CA PHE A 50 -5.91 7.61 -16.23
C PHE A 50 -4.96 7.02 -15.18
N LEU A 51 -4.48 7.83 -14.23
CA LEU A 51 -3.65 7.38 -13.11
C LEU A 51 -4.38 6.33 -12.25
N SER A 52 -5.64 6.57 -11.93
CA SER A 52 -6.43 5.60 -11.13
C SER A 52 -6.59 4.27 -11.86
N PHE A 53 -6.72 4.29 -13.18
CA PHE A 53 -6.73 3.10 -14.01
C PHE A 53 -5.39 2.36 -13.96
N LEU A 54 -4.28 3.08 -14.08
CA LEU A 54 -2.93 2.53 -13.97
C LEU A 54 -2.68 1.90 -12.59
N TYR A 55 -3.06 2.57 -11.50
CA TYR A 55 -2.95 2.03 -10.16
C TYR A 55 -3.79 0.77 -9.95
N THR A 56 -4.98 0.70 -10.57
CA THR A 56 -5.80 -0.52 -10.55
C THR A 56 -5.09 -1.69 -11.23
N LEU A 57 -4.44 -1.44 -12.37
CA LEU A 57 -3.66 -2.47 -13.07
C LEU A 57 -2.45 -2.93 -12.25
N ILE A 58 -1.72 -1.98 -11.64
CA ILE A 58 -0.57 -2.31 -10.78
C ILE A 58 -1.03 -3.13 -9.57
N PHE A 59 -2.17 -2.79 -8.97
CA PHE A 59 -2.74 -3.56 -7.87
C PHE A 59 -3.13 -4.98 -8.30
N ALA A 60 -3.81 -5.10 -9.43
CA ALA A 60 -4.17 -6.42 -9.98
C ALA A 60 -2.92 -7.26 -10.30
N ALA A 61 -1.90 -6.64 -10.91
CA ALA A 61 -0.63 -7.30 -11.18
C ALA A 61 0.07 -7.74 -9.87
N MET A 62 0.06 -6.92 -8.83
CA MET A 62 0.61 -7.27 -7.52
C MET A 62 -0.13 -8.46 -6.89
N LEU A 63 -1.47 -8.47 -6.95
CA LEU A 63 -2.25 -9.61 -6.45
C LEU A 63 -1.92 -10.90 -7.22
N ILE A 64 -1.84 -10.83 -8.55
CA ILE A 64 -1.48 -11.99 -9.39
C ILE A 64 -0.06 -12.46 -9.06
N LEU A 65 0.90 -11.53 -8.96
CA LEU A 65 2.29 -11.86 -8.61
C LEU A 65 2.38 -12.51 -7.23
N SER A 66 1.67 -11.97 -6.25
CA SER A 66 1.58 -12.54 -4.90
C SER A 66 1.01 -13.96 -4.93
N LEU A 67 -0.04 -14.17 -5.71
CA LEU A 67 -0.66 -15.49 -5.87
C LEU A 67 0.29 -16.49 -6.55
N ILE A 68 1.00 -16.06 -7.59
CA ILE A 68 2.02 -16.90 -8.26
C ILE A 68 3.11 -17.32 -7.26
N VAL A 69 3.63 -16.39 -6.45
CA VAL A 69 4.67 -16.69 -5.46
C VAL A 69 4.14 -17.63 -4.37
N ILE A 70 2.89 -17.46 -3.95
CA ILE A 70 2.29 -18.32 -2.92
C ILE A 70 2.01 -19.72 -3.45
N VAL A 71 1.45 -19.85 -4.66
CA VAL A 71 1.05 -21.15 -5.23
C VAL A 71 2.23 -21.91 -5.82
N PHE A 72 3.04 -21.23 -6.63
CA PHE A 72 4.13 -21.83 -7.38
C PHE A 72 5.51 -21.64 -6.74
N GLY A 73 5.58 -21.10 -5.52
CA GLY A 73 6.84 -20.81 -4.84
C GLY A 73 7.77 -22.03 -4.73
N ASN A 74 7.23 -23.23 -4.51
CA ASN A 74 8.02 -24.46 -4.44
C ASN A 74 8.61 -24.83 -5.82
N GLN A 75 7.85 -24.70 -6.90
CA GLN A 75 8.31 -24.97 -8.26
C GLN A 75 9.39 -23.98 -8.71
N ILE A 76 9.19 -22.70 -8.38
CA ILE A 76 10.16 -21.64 -8.66
C ILE A 76 11.48 -21.94 -7.95
N LEU A 77 11.42 -22.42 -6.70
CA LEU A 77 12.61 -22.78 -5.94
C LEU A 77 13.34 -24.00 -6.51
N LEU A 78 12.62 -25.02 -6.96
CA LEU A 78 13.22 -26.19 -7.64
C LEU A 78 13.93 -25.78 -8.94
N ILE A 79 13.38 -24.82 -9.67
CA ILE A 79 14.03 -24.28 -10.87
C ILE A 79 15.31 -23.53 -10.48
N ILE A 80 15.28 -22.68 -9.45
CA ILE A 80 16.44 -21.95 -8.97
C ILE A 80 17.52 -22.92 -8.46
N ASP A 81 17.15 -23.95 -7.73
CA ASP A 81 18.07 -24.99 -7.24
C ASP A 81 18.77 -25.73 -8.38
N SER A 82 18.06 -26.02 -9.47
CA SER A 82 18.64 -26.64 -10.66
C SER A 82 19.72 -25.78 -11.35
N PHE A 83 19.66 -24.46 -11.18
CA PHE A 83 20.65 -23.53 -11.73
C PHE A 83 21.81 -23.21 -10.78
N PHE A 84 21.57 -23.21 -9.47
CA PHE A 84 22.52 -22.71 -8.47
C PHE A 84 23.02 -23.77 -7.47
N SER A 85 22.60 -25.05 -7.58
CA SER A 85 23.04 -26.21 -6.72
C SER A 85 23.10 -25.81 -5.24
N ILE A 86 21.96 -25.41 -4.67
CA ILE A 86 21.88 -24.90 -3.29
C ILE A 86 21.82 -26.08 -2.32
N ASP A 87 22.80 -26.18 -1.41
CA ASP A 87 22.91 -27.29 -0.44
C ASP A 87 21.71 -27.39 0.52
N THR A 88 21.32 -28.61 0.82
CA THR A 88 20.12 -29.10 1.50
C THR A 88 19.70 -28.48 2.86
N PRO A 89 20.54 -27.84 3.70
CA PRO A 89 20.05 -27.22 4.94
C PRO A 89 19.18 -25.98 4.74
N LEU A 90 19.15 -25.44 3.54
CA LEU A 90 18.36 -24.26 3.17
C LEU A 90 16.87 -24.58 2.91
N PHE A 91 16.47 -25.84 2.79
CA PHE A 91 15.08 -26.24 2.53
C PHE A 91 14.11 -25.83 3.66
N ILE A 92 14.56 -25.77 4.90
CA ILE A 92 13.76 -25.23 6.03
C ILE A 92 13.65 -23.72 5.95
N GLY A 93 14.66 -23.04 5.43
CA GLY A 93 14.63 -21.60 5.12
C GLY A 93 13.67 -21.22 3.99
N ILE A 94 13.38 -22.15 3.09
CA ILE A 94 12.58 -21.95 1.87
C ILE A 94 11.10 -21.67 2.17
N PHE A 95 10.52 -22.30 3.20
CA PHE A 95 9.16 -21.95 3.66
C PHE A 95 9.09 -20.53 4.21
N SER A 96 10.16 -20.07 4.87
CA SER A 96 10.33 -18.70 5.33
C SER A 96 10.53 -17.72 4.17
N LEU A 97 11.28 -18.11 3.13
CA LEU A 97 11.53 -17.27 1.96
C LEU A 97 10.27 -16.95 1.17
N ARG A 98 9.33 -17.88 1.02
CA ARG A 98 8.04 -17.66 0.35
C ARG A 98 7.19 -16.62 1.10
N SER A 99 7.12 -16.76 2.41
CA SER A 99 6.38 -15.81 3.25
C SER A 99 7.04 -14.43 3.26
N ILE A 100 8.37 -14.38 3.30
CA ILE A 100 9.15 -13.15 3.23
C ILE A 100 8.98 -12.48 1.85
N ALA A 101 9.01 -13.26 0.76
CA ALA A 101 8.79 -12.73 -0.59
C ALA A 101 7.39 -12.17 -0.77
N GLY A 102 6.36 -12.87 -0.28
CA GLY A 102 4.98 -12.37 -0.26
C GLY A 102 4.86 -11.06 0.54
N PHE A 103 5.44 -11.01 1.74
CA PHE A 103 5.49 -9.80 2.54
C PHE A 103 6.21 -8.65 1.83
N ALA A 104 7.36 -8.92 1.19
CA ALA A 104 8.13 -7.92 0.47
C ALA A 104 7.34 -7.32 -0.72
N ILE A 105 6.56 -8.14 -1.44
CA ILE A 105 5.68 -7.68 -2.52
C ILE A 105 4.65 -6.69 -1.98
N PHE A 106 3.94 -7.03 -0.90
CA PHE A 106 2.96 -6.14 -0.27
C PHE A 106 3.61 -4.87 0.27
N PHE A 107 4.76 -5.01 0.95
CA PHE A 107 5.49 -3.87 1.48
C PHE A 107 5.95 -2.90 0.38
N CYS A 108 6.56 -3.40 -0.69
CA CYS A 108 6.97 -2.59 -1.82
C CYS A 108 5.77 -1.90 -2.49
N TYR A 109 4.66 -2.63 -2.65
CA TYR A 109 3.44 -2.06 -3.22
C TYR A 109 2.90 -0.90 -2.37
N PHE A 110 2.72 -1.09 -1.05
CA PHE A 110 2.20 -0.03 -0.18
C PHE A 110 3.18 1.13 -0.05
N LEU A 111 4.48 0.85 -0.05
CA LEU A 111 5.50 1.90 -0.04
C LEU A 111 5.42 2.78 -1.28
N LEU A 112 5.32 2.17 -2.46
CA LEU A 112 5.15 2.89 -3.72
C LEU A 112 3.81 3.63 -3.76
N MET A 113 2.74 2.98 -3.29
CA MET A 113 1.41 3.58 -3.23
C MET A 113 1.38 4.84 -2.35
N TYR A 114 1.93 4.80 -1.14
CA TYR A 114 1.98 5.97 -0.25
C TYR A 114 2.91 7.07 -0.75
N THR A 115 3.91 6.71 -1.56
CA THR A 115 4.87 7.69 -2.08
C THR A 115 4.39 8.38 -3.34
N PHE A 116 3.73 7.65 -4.25
CA PHE A 116 3.42 8.17 -5.59
C PHE A 116 1.95 8.51 -5.82
N VAL A 117 1.02 7.91 -5.06
CA VAL A 117 -0.42 8.16 -5.23
C VAL A 117 -0.84 9.53 -4.71
N PRO A 118 -0.42 9.99 -3.51
CA PRO A 118 -0.74 11.33 -3.04
C PRO A 118 0.01 12.39 -3.83
N HIS A 119 -0.66 13.51 -4.09
CA HIS A 119 -0.02 14.69 -4.67
C HIS A 119 0.89 15.34 -3.61
N HIS A 120 2.17 15.48 -3.92
CA HIS A 120 3.14 16.13 -3.05
C HIS A 120 3.58 17.45 -3.67
N ASP A 121 3.65 18.52 -2.88
CA ASP A 121 4.22 19.80 -3.31
C ASP A 121 5.76 19.73 -3.41
N GLU A 122 6.38 18.84 -2.64
CA GLU A 122 7.81 18.55 -2.66
C GLU A 122 8.10 17.16 -3.22
N ARG A 123 9.37 16.89 -3.56
CA ARG A 123 9.79 15.56 -4.05
C ARG A 123 9.50 14.47 -3.01
N PRO A 124 8.71 13.44 -3.36
CA PRO A 124 8.36 12.38 -2.41
C PRO A 124 9.61 11.60 -2.00
N ARG A 125 9.79 11.40 -0.68
CA ARG A 125 10.89 10.61 -0.12
C ARG A 125 10.32 9.28 0.36
N LEU A 126 10.76 8.17 -0.24
CA LEU A 126 10.36 6.80 0.14
C LEU A 126 10.51 6.56 1.65
N ARG A 127 11.60 7.05 2.26
CA ARG A 127 11.90 6.87 3.68
C ARG A 127 10.78 7.36 4.61
N ASN A 128 10.04 8.36 4.20
CA ASN A 128 8.99 8.97 5.01
C ASN A 128 7.72 8.12 5.09
N HIS A 129 7.58 7.15 4.18
CA HIS A 129 6.38 6.32 4.05
C HIS A 129 6.61 4.86 4.49
N VAL A 130 7.83 4.54 4.96
CA VAL A 130 8.20 3.18 5.40
C VAL A 130 7.36 2.70 6.57
N SER A 131 7.10 3.56 7.57
CA SER A 131 6.38 3.17 8.80
C SER A 131 4.92 2.76 8.50
N GLY A 132 4.22 3.53 7.68
CA GLY A 132 2.86 3.18 7.28
C GLY A 132 2.81 1.99 6.33
N ALA A 133 3.76 1.88 5.40
CA ALA A 133 3.85 0.72 4.51
C ALA A 133 4.08 -0.57 5.30
N LEU A 134 4.98 -0.54 6.28
CA LEU A 134 5.25 -1.68 7.16
C LEU A 134 4.00 -2.07 7.97
N PHE A 135 3.37 -1.10 8.61
CA PHE A 135 2.14 -1.33 9.37
C PHE A 135 1.05 -1.95 8.48
N THR A 136 0.78 -1.34 7.32
CA THR A 136 -0.28 -1.80 6.42
C THR A 136 0.01 -3.21 5.90
N SER A 137 1.25 -3.52 5.53
CA SER A 137 1.62 -4.85 5.04
C SER A 137 1.43 -5.94 6.10
N ILE A 138 1.88 -5.69 7.32
CA ILE A 138 1.72 -6.62 8.43
C ILE A 138 0.24 -6.83 8.75
N THR A 139 -0.50 -5.75 8.95
CA THR A 139 -1.92 -5.84 9.34
C THR A 139 -2.80 -6.39 8.24
N TRP A 140 -2.48 -6.12 6.97
CA TRP A 140 -3.16 -6.71 5.82
C TRP A 140 -3.03 -8.23 5.79
N ILE A 141 -1.80 -8.75 5.91
CA ILE A 141 -1.55 -10.19 5.90
C ILE A 141 -2.19 -10.84 7.12
N LEU A 142 -2.03 -10.24 8.30
CA LEU A 142 -2.62 -10.75 9.53
C LEU A 142 -4.15 -10.80 9.43
N PHE A 143 -4.76 -9.71 9.00
CA PHE A 143 -6.22 -9.64 8.83
C PHE A 143 -6.71 -10.64 7.78
N SER A 144 -6.03 -10.76 6.64
CA SER A 144 -6.43 -11.72 5.59
C SER A 144 -6.39 -13.17 6.09
N ASN A 145 -5.38 -13.53 6.89
CA ASN A 145 -5.31 -14.87 7.51
C ASN A 145 -6.44 -15.10 8.53
N LEU A 146 -6.70 -14.13 9.41
CA LEU A 146 -7.81 -14.21 10.37
C LEU A 146 -9.16 -14.26 9.67
N TYR A 147 -9.30 -13.50 8.59
CA TYR A 147 -10.51 -13.46 7.78
C TYR A 147 -10.76 -14.79 7.05
N SER A 148 -9.72 -15.48 6.58
CA SER A 148 -9.82 -16.82 6.00
C SER A 148 -10.40 -17.82 7.01
N ILE A 149 -9.90 -17.82 8.25
CA ILE A 149 -10.41 -18.68 9.33
C ILE A 149 -11.89 -18.36 9.63
N TYR A 150 -12.24 -17.08 9.61
CA TYR A 150 -13.62 -16.62 9.80
C TYR A 150 -14.55 -17.15 8.70
N ILE A 151 -14.17 -17.04 7.42
CA ILE A 151 -14.96 -17.54 6.29
C ILE A 151 -15.14 -19.04 6.37
N ASP A 152 -14.13 -19.80 6.72
CA ASP A 152 -14.21 -21.27 6.84
C ASP A 152 -15.26 -21.68 7.87
N SER A 153 -15.39 -20.92 8.95
CA SER A 153 -16.43 -21.13 9.99
C SER A 153 -17.84 -20.77 9.50
N PHE A 154 -17.94 -19.89 8.50
CA PHE A 154 -19.23 -19.45 7.91
C PHE A 154 -19.72 -20.31 6.72
N SER A 155 -18.99 -21.32 6.31
CA SER A 155 -19.32 -22.20 5.17
C SER A 155 -20.72 -22.80 5.30
N ASN A 156 -21.19 -23.09 6.53
CA ASN A 156 -22.54 -23.64 6.80
C ASN A 156 -23.68 -22.63 6.54
N TYR A 157 -23.43 -21.32 6.63
CA TYR A 157 -24.43 -20.27 6.35
C TYR A 157 -24.62 -20.00 4.86
N SER A 158 -23.62 -20.32 4.05
CA SER A 158 -23.66 -20.19 2.59
C SER A 158 -24.80 -21.00 1.97
N SER A 159 -25.21 -22.09 2.59
CA SER A 159 -26.33 -22.93 2.12
C SER A 159 -27.71 -22.23 2.22
N LEU A 160 -27.85 -21.27 3.14
CA LEU A 160 -29.12 -20.56 3.37
C LEU A 160 -29.26 -19.29 2.52
N TYR A 161 -28.17 -18.54 2.31
CA TYR A 161 -28.19 -17.22 1.64
C TYR A 161 -27.45 -17.21 0.29
N GLY A 162 -26.86 -18.32 -0.14
CA GLY A 162 -26.24 -18.48 -1.46
C GLY A 162 -25.17 -17.43 -1.78
N SER A 163 -25.21 -16.92 -3.00
CA SER A 163 -24.22 -15.94 -3.52
C SER A 163 -24.23 -14.58 -2.80
N PHE A 164 -25.32 -14.20 -2.15
CA PHE A 164 -25.37 -12.95 -1.38
C PHE A 164 -24.37 -12.92 -0.22
N THR A 165 -24.19 -14.06 0.45
CA THR A 165 -23.21 -14.18 1.53
C THR A 165 -21.78 -13.90 1.03
N SER A 166 -21.42 -14.43 -0.11
CA SER A 166 -20.08 -14.24 -0.69
C SER A 166 -19.81 -12.77 -1.04
N ILE A 167 -20.82 -12.09 -1.59
CA ILE A 167 -20.72 -10.66 -1.92
C ILE A 167 -20.57 -9.83 -0.64
N ALA A 168 -21.40 -10.10 0.39
CA ALA A 168 -21.34 -9.37 1.65
C ALA A 168 -20.01 -9.56 2.36
N LEU A 169 -19.49 -10.81 2.41
CA LEU A 169 -18.19 -11.11 2.96
C LEU A 169 -17.07 -10.41 2.19
N PHE A 170 -17.09 -10.44 0.85
CA PHE A 170 -16.10 -9.73 0.05
C PHE A 170 -16.12 -8.21 0.29
N MET A 171 -17.29 -7.61 0.40
CA MET A 171 -17.42 -6.18 0.73
C MET A 171 -16.89 -5.86 2.12
N LEU A 172 -17.14 -6.70 3.12
CA LEU A 172 -16.59 -6.55 4.47
C LEU A 172 -15.06 -6.62 4.45
N TRP A 173 -14.49 -7.59 3.74
CA TRP A 173 -13.04 -7.72 3.58
C TRP A 173 -12.42 -6.49 2.94
N LEU A 174 -13.01 -6.00 1.82
CA LEU A 174 -12.55 -4.77 1.16
C LEU A 174 -12.62 -3.56 2.08
N TYR A 175 -13.71 -3.42 2.83
CA TYR A 175 -13.89 -2.29 3.76
C TYR A 175 -12.77 -2.25 4.80
N VAL A 176 -12.45 -3.38 5.42
CA VAL A 176 -11.37 -3.45 6.42
C VAL A 176 -10.02 -3.19 5.77
N CYS A 177 -9.74 -3.79 4.61
CA CYS A 177 -8.49 -3.58 3.88
C CYS A 177 -8.24 -2.11 3.52
N VAL A 178 -9.27 -1.41 3.02
CA VAL A 178 -9.18 0.04 2.72
C VAL A 178 -9.02 0.86 4.00
N SER A 179 -9.68 0.46 5.09
CA SER A 179 -9.52 1.11 6.40
C SER A 179 -8.09 0.98 6.93
N LEU A 180 -7.49 -0.21 6.85
CA LEU A 180 -6.09 -0.45 7.23
C LEU A 180 -5.11 0.40 6.40
N LEU A 181 -5.39 0.55 5.10
CA LEU A 181 -4.61 1.40 4.22
C LEU A 181 -4.67 2.87 4.66
N PHE A 182 -5.83 3.40 5.01
CA PHE A 182 -5.94 4.78 5.50
C PHE A 182 -5.29 4.96 6.88
N ILE A 183 -5.36 3.98 7.77
CA ILE A 183 -4.64 4.02 9.05
C ILE A 183 -3.12 4.08 8.81
N GLY A 184 -2.57 3.28 7.89
CA GLY A 184 -1.16 3.36 7.51
C GLY A 184 -0.76 4.72 6.95
N ALA A 185 -1.61 5.35 6.15
CA ALA A 185 -1.39 6.72 5.67
C ALA A 185 -1.36 7.74 6.82
N LEU A 186 -2.25 7.59 7.80
CA LEU A 186 -2.27 8.44 9.01
C LEU A 186 -0.98 8.27 9.82
N ILE A 187 -0.48 7.04 9.99
CA ILE A 187 0.80 6.77 10.66
C ILE A 187 1.95 7.50 9.97
N ASN A 188 2.00 7.46 8.63
CA ASN A 188 2.99 8.20 7.85
C ASN A 188 2.89 9.70 8.11
N LYS A 189 1.69 10.25 8.12
CA LYS A 189 1.45 11.68 8.39
C LYS A 189 1.91 12.07 9.79
N PHE A 190 1.52 11.33 10.82
CA PHE A 190 1.96 11.60 12.19
C PHE A 190 3.48 11.52 12.33
N HIS A 191 4.12 10.60 11.64
CA HIS A 191 5.58 10.48 11.63
C HIS A 191 6.23 11.73 11.01
N LEU A 192 5.71 12.19 9.88
CA LEU A 192 6.16 13.41 9.19
C LEU A 192 5.95 14.67 10.04
N ASP A 193 4.77 14.83 10.63
CA ASP A 193 4.42 15.97 11.47
C ASP A 193 5.28 15.99 12.74
N GLY A 194 5.52 14.85 13.38
CA GLY A 194 6.42 14.71 14.51
C GLY A 194 7.86 15.13 14.19
N TYR A 195 8.38 14.72 13.04
CA TYR A 195 9.72 15.15 12.57
C TYR A 195 9.79 16.63 12.30
N SER A 196 8.76 17.21 11.69
CA SER A 196 8.73 18.64 11.36
C SER A 196 8.69 19.50 12.62
N LEU A 197 7.89 19.14 13.60
CA LEU A 197 7.81 19.83 14.90
C LEU A 197 9.11 19.72 15.69
N PHE A 198 9.73 18.54 15.74
CA PHE A 198 11.00 18.33 16.39
C PHE A 198 12.13 19.14 15.73
N SER A 199 12.22 19.11 14.42
CA SER A 199 13.21 19.88 13.65
C SER A 199 13.02 21.40 13.83
N ARG A 200 11.77 21.87 13.86
CA ARG A 200 11.45 23.30 14.07
C ARG A 200 11.84 23.78 15.46
N ASN A 201 11.55 22.98 16.49
CA ASN A 201 11.93 23.27 17.87
C ASN A 201 13.44 23.26 18.07
N ALA A 202 14.16 22.29 17.48
CA ALA A 202 15.62 22.25 17.51
C ALA A 202 16.25 23.48 16.82
N LYS A 203 15.75 23.86 15.64
CA LYS A 203 16.22 25.02 14.90
C LYS A 203 15.97 26.34 15.66
N ASN A 204 14.81 26.50 16.28
CA ASN A 204 14.50 27.67 17.10
C ASN A 204 15.38 27.75 18.36
N LYS A 205 15.65 26.60 19.01
CA LYS A 205 16.55 26.55 20.17
C LYS A 205 17.99 26.93 19.80
N ILE A 206 18.51 26.45 18.66
CA ILE A 206 19.83 26.80 18.16
C ILE A 206 19.89 28.31 17.81
N LYS A 207 18.85 28.83 17.14
CA LYS A 207 18.78 30.25 16.79
C LYS A 207 18.79 31.14 18.05
N ASN A 208 18.00 30.81 19.05
CA ASN A 208 17.98 31.57 20.31
C ASN A 208 19.32 31.53 21.05
N GLN A 209 20.00 30.37 21.07
CA GLN A 209 21.34 30.29 21.65
C GLN A 209 22.37 31.11 20.87
N PHE A 210 22.24 31.17 19.56
CA PHE A 210 23.14 31.97 18.71
C PHE A 210 22.92 33.49 18.94
N GLU A 211 21.68 33.93 19.10
CA GLU A 211 21.39 35.34 19.43
C GLU A 211 21.92 35.74 20.81
N ILE A 212 21.76 34.88 21.83
CA ILE A 212 22.32 35.11 23.17
C ILE A 212 23.86 35.20 23.14
N LEU A 213 24.51 34.31 22.39
CA LEU A 213 25.98 34.35 22.20
C LEU A 213 26.42 35.63 21.47
N LYS A 214 25.68 36.03 20.47
CA LYS A 214 25.97 37.25 19.71
C LYS A 214 25.88 38.51 20.57
N GLU A 215 24.85 38.61 21.41
CA GLU A 215 24.70 39.70 22.38
C GLU A 215 25.82 39.69 23.43
N SER A 216 26.30 38.52 23.84
CA SER A 216 27.39 38.41 24.82
C SER A 216 28.77 38.76 24.25
N ILE A 217 28.99 38.56 22.94
CA ILE A 217 30.27 38.80 22.27
C ILE A 217 30.35 40.21 21.67
N LEU A 218 29.23 40.75 21.25
CA LEU A 218 29.12 42.12 20.71
C LEU A 218 28.20 42.96 21.63
N PRO A 219 28.68 43.37 22.80
CA PRO A 219 27.91 44.36 23.59
C PRO A 219 27.72 45.60 22.71
N GLU A 220 26.46 45.98 22.52
CA GLU A 220 26.06 47.14 21.76
C GLU A 220 26.82 48.33 22.33
N ASN A 221 27.67 48.93 21.52
CA ASN A 221 28.43 50.12 21.88
C ASN A 221 27.44 51.29 21.87
N ASN A 222 26.72 51.43 22.97
CA ASN A 222 25.82 52.56 23.24
C ASN A 222 26.67 53.71 23.73
N ASP A 223 27.49 54.29 22.83
CA ASP A 223 28.12 55.57 23.03
C ASP A 223 27.52 56.61 22.07
N LYS A 224 26.60 57.40 22.66
CA LYS A 224 26.07 58.71 22.23
C LYS A 224 24.98 58.77 21.19
#